data_31619c1194053c3ed8b60ae951dfec8b
#
_entry.id   31619c1194053c3ed8b60ae951dfec8b
#
_cell.length_a   1.000
_cell.length_b   1.000
_cell.length_c   1.000
_cell.angle_alpha   90.00
_cell.angle_beta   90.00
_cell.angle_gamma   90.00
#
_symmetry.space_group_name_H-M   'P 1'
#
loop_
_entity.id
_entity.type
_entity.pdbx_description
1 polymer ?
#
loop_
_entity_poly.entity_id
_entity_poly.type
_entity_poly.pdbx_seq_one_letter_code
_entity_poly.pdbx_strand_id
1 'polypeptide(L)'
;CLNRGLGAVPEGAFADPRHEALGWRAYREDPQGEDRTDWDALRIALGVPETGTELTPDSFILEMGFERLNGVDFKKGCYVGQEVTARMKHKTELRKGLARVEGEAPLTEGAEIVSGGKAAGTVLSVAGTTALAYLRFDRTEAGLEAEGQSLSFERLD
;
A
#
# COMPACT_ATOMS: atom_id res chain seq x y z
N CYS A 1 2.31 -14.46 19.31
CA CYS A 1 2.63 -14.55 17.88
C CYS A 1 1.43 -14.13 17.03
N LEU A 2 1.67 -13.52 15.87
CA LEU A 2 0.65 -13.29 14.85
C LEU A 2 0.62 -14.49 13.93
N ASN A 3 -0.55 -15.12 13.83
CA ASN A 3 -0.85 -16.17 12.88
C ASN A 3 -1.79 -15.59 11.81
N ARG A 4 -1.64 -16.01 10.58
CA ARG A 4 -2.45 -15.55 9.44
C ARG A 4 -2.66 -16.67 8.43
N GLY A 5 -3.72 -16.58 7.64
CA GLY A 5 -4.00 -17.57 6.62
C GLY A 5 -5.12 -17.15 5.69
N LEU A 6 -5.25 -17.86 4.58
CA LEU A 6 -6.30 -17.66 3.59
C LEU A 6 -7.48 -18.62 3.85
N GLY A 7 -8.63 -18.31 3.23
CA GLY A 7 -9.83 -19.15 3.32
C GLY A 7 -10.68 -18.88 4.56
N ALA A 8 -11.37 -19.91 5.05
CA ALA A 8 -12.32 -19.79 6.16
C ALA A 8 -11.63 -19.35 7.46
N VAL A 9 -12.28 -18.44 8.18
CA VAL A 9 -11.77 -17.90 9.45
C VAL A 9 -11.89 -18.98 10.53
N PRO A 10 -10.77 -19.45 11.13
CA PRO A 10 -10.82 -20.44 12.20
C PRO A 10 -11.39 -19.86 13.51
N GLU A 11 -11.77 -20.75 14.43
CA GLU A 11 -12.15 -20.35 15.78
C GLU A 11 -11.02 -19.56 16.48
N GLY A 12 -11.38 -18.45 17.12
CA GLY A 12 -10.45 -17.55 17.78
C GLY A 12 -9.60 -16.68 16.84
N ALA A 13 -9.92 -16.68 15.54
CA ALA A 13 -9.36 -15.77 14.54
C ALA A 13 -10.41 -14.74 14.10
N PHE A 14 -9.98 -13.71 13.38
CA PHE A 14 -10.85 -12.71 12.77
C PHE A 14 -10.41 -12.42 11.33
N ALA A 15 -11.35 -12.03 10.48
CA ALA A 15 -11.05 -11.62 9.12
C ALA A 15 -10.11 -10.40 9.11
N ASP A 16 -9.15 -10.36 8.18
CA ASP A 16 -8.27 -9.21 8.08
C ASP A 16 -9.07 -7.97 7.67
N PRO A 17 -9.13 -6.93 8.53
CA PRO A 17 -10.00 -5.78 8.26
C PRO A 17 -9.51 -4.91 7.10
N ARG A 18 -8.28 -5.07 6.66
CA ARG A 18 -7.69 -4.24 5.59
C ARG A 18 -8.21 -4.63 4.21
N HIS A 19 -8.36 -5.95 3.97
CA HIS A 19 -8.88 -6.46 2.72
C HIS A 19 -9.29 -7.94 2.87
N GLU A 20 -10.46 -8.31 2.33
CA GLU A 20 -11.00 -9.69 2.44
C GLU A 20 -10.06 -10.76 1.89
N ALA A 21 -9.34 -10.48 0.79
CA ALA A 21 -8.39 -11.40 0.19
C ALA A 21 -7.14 -11.66 1.03
N LEU A 22 -6.89 -10.90 2.11
CA LEU A 22 -5.85 -11.18 3.10
C LEU A 22 -6.26 -12.29 4.07
N GLY A 23 -7.49 -12.79 3.97
CA GLY A 23 -7.99 -13.90 4.76
C GLY A 23 -8.19 -13.54 6.23
N TRP A 24 -7.48 -14.19 7.14
CA TRP A 24 -7.68 -14.05 8.56
C TRP A 24 -6.38 -13.85 9.34
N ARG A 25 -6.53 -13.34 10.58
CA ARG A 25 -5.48 -13.13 11.59
C ARG A 25 -5.91 -13.73 12.92
N ALA A 26 -4.92 -14.23 13.67
CA ALA A 26 -5.09 -14.62 15.06
C ALA A 26 -3.85 -14.24 15.88
N TYR A 27 -4.06 -13.82 17.11
CA TYR A 27 -2.98 -13.63 18.08
C TYR A 27 -2.96 -14.81 19.02
N ARG A 28 -1.89 -15.60 18.98
CA ARG A 28 -1.75 -16.85 19.74
C ARG A 28 -0.41 -16.88 20.47
N GLU A 29 -0.31 -17.72 21.49
CA GLU A 29 0.95 -17.95 22.21
C GLU A 29 1.93 -18.71 21.33
N ASP A 30 1.45 -19.74 20.65
CA ASP A 30 2.24 -20.58 19.76
C ASP A 30 2.47 -19.92 18.39
N PRO A 31 3.68 -20.08 17.83
CA PRO A 31 3.96 -19.61 16.47
C PRO A 31 3.17 -20.44 15.45
N GLN A 32 2.91 -19.82 14.31
CA GLN A 32 2.33 -20.49 13.16
C GLN A 32 3.32 -21.54 12.62
N GLY A 33 2.80 -22.69 12.19
CA GLY A 33 3.56 -23.68 11.43
C GLY A 33 4.00 -23.17 10.06
N GLU A 34 4.53 -24.06 9.23
CA GLU A 34 4.97 -23.72 7.88
C GLU A 34 3.85 -23.06 7.07
N ASP A 35 4.12 -21.88 6.51
CA ASP A 35 3.22 -21.15 5.63
C ASP A 35 3.96 -20.85 4.33
N ARG A 36 3.41 -21.31 3.21
CA ARG A 36 3.99 -21.17 1.87
C ARG A 36 3.36 -20.02 1.07
N THR A 37 2.49 -19.24 1.69
CA THR A 37 1.85 -18.10 1.04
C THR A 37 2.89 -17.00 0.82
N ASP A 38 3.01 -16.53 -0.42
CA ASP A 38 3.79 -15.32 -0.72
C ASP A 38 2.97 -14.08 -0.28
N TRP A 39 3.13 -13.74 0.99
CA TRP A 39 2.42 -12.61 1.59
C TRP A 39 2.85 -11.27 1.02
N ASP A 40 4.10 -11.14 0.56
CA ASP A 40 4.58 -9.90 -0.05
C ASP A 40 3.96 -9.69 -1.42
N ALA A 41 3.96 -10.71 -2.27
CA ALA A 41 3.27 -10.63 -3.54
C ALA A 41 1.77 -10.33 -3.37
N LEU A 42 1.11 -10.98 -2.38
CA LEU A 42 -0.29 -10.76 -2.10
C LEU A 42 -0.58 -9.33 -1.63
N ARG A 43 0.17 -8.81 -0.64
CA ARG A 43 -0.03 -7.44 -0.14
C ARG A 43 0.24 -6.39 -1.21
N ILE A 44 1.25 -6.58 -2.06
CA ILE A 44 1.58 -5.69 -3.17
C ILE A 44 0.43 -5.69 -4.18
N ALA A 45 -0.07 -6.86 -4.57
CA ALA A 45 -1.21 -6.98 -5.48
C ALA A 45 -2.47 -6.30 -4.95
N LEU A 46 -2.68 -6.32 -3.63
CA LEU A 46 -3.81 -5.69 -2.95
C LEU A 46 -3.56 -4.22 -2.56
N GLY A 47 -2.37 -3.70 -2.80
CA GLY A 47 -2.01 -2.33 -2.45
C GLY A 47 -1.95 -2.07 -0.96
N VAL A 48 -1.51 -3.05 -0.17
CA VAL A 48 -1.44 -2.94 1.30
C VAL A 48 -0.02 -2.60 1.73
N PRO A 49 0.22 -1.39 2.27
CA PRO A 49 1.54 -0.98 2.73
C PRO A 49 1.95 -1.70 4.02
N GLU A 50 3.25 -1.85 4.24
CA GLU A 50 3.84 -2.45 5.42
C GLU A 50 4.71 -1.47 6.20
N THR A 51 4.72 -1.63 7.53
CA THR A 51 5.52 -0.78 8.43
C THR A 51 7.01 -1.07 8.24
N GLY A 52 7.79 0.00 8.10
CA GLY A 52 9.24 -0.08 7.88
C GLY A 52 9.64 -0.17 6.41
N THR A 53 8.68 -0.35 5.50
CA THR A 53 8.87 -0.37 4.05
C THR A 53 8.18 0.84 3.43
N GLU A 54 6.86 0.78 3.19
CA GLU A 54 6.10 1.92 2.68
C GLU A 54 5.71 2.91 3.79
N LEU A 55 5.45 2.39 5.00
CA LEU A 55 5.05 3.21 6.14
C LEU A 55 6.28 3.59 6.97
N THR A 56 6.58 4.87 6.97
CA THR A 56 7.66 5.49 7.74
C THR A 56 7.08 6.50 8.74
N PRO A 57 7.87 7.01 9.70
CA PRO A 57 7.42 8.09 10.60
C PRO A 57 6.95 9.36 9.88
N ASP A 58 7.39 9.57 8.64
CA ASP A 58 7.04 10.73 7.82
C ASP A 58 5.83 10.50 6.92
N SER A 59 5.26 9.29 6.92
CA SER A 59 4.11 8.93 6.08
C SER A 59 2.83 9.60 6.54
N PHE A 60 2.08 10.18 5.61
CA PHE A 60 0.72 10.63 5.85
C PHE A 60 -0.26 9.50 5.55
N ILE A 61 -1.05 9.09 6.53
CA ILE A 61 -1.90 7.89 6.45
C ILE A 61 -2.92 7.91 5.28
N LEU A 62 -3.40 9.09 4.88
CA LEU A 62 -4.30 9.20 3.72
C LEU A 62 -3.55 8.97 2.40
N GLU A 63 -2.31 9.46 2.27
CA GLU A 63 -1.45 9.19 1.11
C GLU A 63 -1.08 7.70 1.00
N MET A 64 -1.15 6.95 2.10
CA MET A 64 -0.89 5.51 2.17
C MET A 64 -2.16 4.64 2.03
N GLY A 65 -3.29 5.22 1.63
CA GLY A 65 -4.52 4.48 1.37
C GLY A 65 -5.24 3.95 2.62
N PHE A 66 -5.01 4.54 3.80
CA PHE A 66 -5.60 4.05 5.06
C PHE A 66 -7.13 4.16 5.11
N GLU A 67 -7.73 5.08 4.36
CA GLU A 67 -9.18 5.15 4.25
C GLU A 67 -9.74 3.89 3.56
N ARG A 68 -9.15 3.50 2.44
CA ARG A 68 -9.50 2.29 1.68
C ARG A 68 -9.27 1.01 2.51
N LEU A 69 -8.23 1.02 3.34
CA LEU A 69 -7.84 -0.12 4.18
C LEU A 69 -8.57 -0.16 5.54
N ASN A 70 -9.62 0.62 5.73
CA ASN A 70 -10.35 0.74 7.00
C ASN A 70 -9.48 1.18 8.19
N GLY A 71 -8.35 1.84 7.94
CA GLY A 71 -7.44 2.34 8.96
C GLY A 71 -7.81 3.71 9.53
N VAL A 72 -8.79 4.41 8.92
CA VAL A 72 -9.29 5.72 9.36
C VAL A 72 -10.81 5.71 9.37
N ASP A 73 -11.39 6.21 10.46
CA ASP A 73 -12.82 6.46 10.57
C ASP A 73 -13.07 7.96 10.83
N PHE A 74 -13.61 8.66 9.85
CA PHE A 74 -13.95 10.08 9.96
C PHE A 74 -15.22 10.37 10.78
N LYS A 75 -15.98 9.34 11.12
CA LYS A 75 -17.22 9.45 11.92
C LYS A 75 -17.00 9.23 13.41
N LYS A 76 -15.85 8.63 13.80
CA LYS A 76 -15.53 8.48 15.22
C LYS A 76 -15.17 9.82 15.86
N GLY A 77 -15.22 9.88 17.17
CA GLY A 77 -14.86 11.07 17.95
C GLY A 77 -13.39 11.50 17.79
N CYS A 78 -13.01 12.53 18.53
CA CYS A 78 -11.68 13.15 18.46
C CYS A 78 -10.56 12.19 18.89
N TYR A 79 -9.41 12.32 18.23
CA TYR A 79 -8.17 11.62 18.56
C TYR A 79 -6.94 12.52 18.33
N VAL A 80 -5.82 12.19 18.96
CA VAL A 80 -4.56 12.94 18.80
C VAL A 80 -4.07 12.82 17.35
N GLY A 81 -3.74 13.95 16.73
CA GLY A 81 -3.26 14.01 15.33
C GLY A 81 -4.36 14.09 14.27
N GLN A 82 -5.63 14.05 14.63
CA GLN A 82 -6.74 14.12 13.69
C GLN A 82 -6.76 15.39 12.82
N GLU A 83 -6.22 16.51 13.31
CA GLU A 83 -6.25 17.78 12.60
C GLU A 83 -5.58 17.70 11.22
N VAL A 84 -4.41 17.09 11.14
CA VAL A 84 -3.69 16.91 9.88
C VAL A 84 -4.47 16.01 8.94
N THR A 85 -4.97 14.88 9.43
CA THR A 85 -5.76 13.91 8.65
C THR A 85 -7.05 14.53 8.13
N ALA A 86 -7.79 15.23 8.99
CA ALA A 86 -9.03 15.92 8.60
C ALA A 86 -8.75 17.02 7.56
N ARG A 87 -7.69 17.83 7.75
CA ARG A 87 -7.30 18.86 6.80
C ARG A 87 -6.95 18.28 5.43
N MET A 88 -6.25 17.15 5.39
CA MET A 88 -5.92 16.46 4.13
C MET A 88 -7.19 15.93 3.44
N LYS A 89 -8.13 15.35 4.18
CA LYS A 89 -9.41 14.88 3.65
C LYS A 89 -10.24 15.99 3.01
N HIS A 90 -10.21 17.18 3.59
CA HIS A 90 -10.94 18.35 3.07
C HIS A 90 -10.22 19.05 1.89
N LYS A 91 -8.95 18.78 1.64
CA LYS A 91 -8.28 19.18 0.40
C LYS A 91 -8.82 18.30 -0.72
N THR A 92 -9.20 18.92 -1.81
CA THR A 92 -9.98 18.35 -2.91
C THR A 92 -9.33 17.14 -3.57
N GLU A 93 -8.01 16.99 -3.52
CA GLU A 93 -7.29 15.86 -4.12
C GLU A 93 -5.88 15.71 -3.54
N LEU A 94 -5.48 14.49 -3.25
CA LEU A 94 -4.10 14.19 -2.90
C LEU A 94 -3.19 14.34 -4.12
N ARG A 95 -2.13 15.12 -3.99
CA ARG A 95 -1.16 15.34 -5.08
C ARG A 95 -0.12 14.24 -5.19
N LYS A 96 -0.02 13.41 -4.15
CA LYS A 96 0.93 12.31 -4.07
C LYS A 96 0.38 11.24 -3.14
N GLY A 97 0.84 10.03 -3.31
CA GLY A 97 0.42 8.92 -2.47
C GLY A 97 0.88 7.57 -3.01
N LEU A 98 0.44 6.54 -2.33
CA LEU A 98 0.71 5.17 -2.71
C LEU A 98 -0.04 4.82 -4.00
N ALA A 99 0.65 4.14 -4.89
CA ALA A 99 0.07 3.59 -6.11
C ALA A 99 0.59 2.18 -6.35
N ARG A 100 -0.20 1.37 -7.03
CA ARG A 100 0.27 0.14 -7.64
C ARG A 100 0.73 0.45 -9.05
N VAL A 101 1.93 0.02 -9.40
CA VAL A 101 2.49 0.16 -10.74
C VAL A 101 2.75 -1.20 -11.34
N GLU A 102 2.68 -1.29 -12.66
CA GLU A 102 2.93 -2.51 -13.41
C GLU A 102 3.75 -2.19 -14.65
N GLY A 103 4.83 -2.94 -14.84
CA GLY A 103 5.71 -2.88 -15.99
C GLY A 103 5.63 -4.13 -16.86
N GLU A 104 6.34 -4.14 -18.01
CA GLU A 104 6.46 -5.30 -18.89
C GLU A 104 7.54 -6.29 -18.41
N ALA A 105 8.52 -5.80 -17.66
CA ALA A 105 9.62 -6.56 -17.09
C ALA A 105 9.69 -6.34 -15.57
N PRO A 106 10.39 -7.23 -14.82
CA PRO A 106 10.57 -7.07 -13.38
C PRO A 106 11.14 -5.70 -13.04
N LEU A 107 10.58 -5.11 -11.97
CA LEU A 107 10.99 -3.82 -11.44
C LEU A 107 12.01 -3.99 -10.33
N THR A 108 12.76 -2.92 -10.05
CA THR A 108 13.75 -2.89 -8.96
C THR A 108 13.27 -1.94 -7.84
N GLU A 109 13.37 -2.40 -6.60
CA GLU A 109 13.13 -1.57 -5.43
C GLU A 109 14.07 -0.37 -5.40
N GLY A 110 13.54 0.82 -5.09
CA GLY A 110 14.28 2.07 -5.11
C GLY A 110 14.44 2.72 -6.49
N ALA A 111 13.99 2.07 -7.57
CA ALA A 111 14.05 2.67 -8.90
C ALA A 111 13.27 3.98 -8.97
N GLU A 112 13.87 4.99 -9.62
CA GLU A 112 13.20 6.26 -9.87
C GLU A 112 12.15 6.10 -10.97
N ILE A 113 10.96 6.65 -10.72
CA ILE A 113 9.90 6.74 -11.72
C ILE A 113 9.89 8.16 -12.26
N VAL A 114 9.93 8.29 -13.57
CA VAL A 114 9.91 9.58 -14.27
C VAL A 114 8.67 9.73 -15.13
N SER A 115 8.30 10.98 -15.40
CA SER A 115 7.24 11.35 -16.34
C SER A 115 7.69 12.56 -17.14
N GLY A 116 7.77 12.42 -18.46
CA GLY A 116 8.29 13.47 -19.33
C GLY A 116 9.68 13.95 -18.93
N GLY A 117 10.55 13.06 -18.47
CA GLY A 117 11.92 13.34 -18.02
C GLY A 117 12.03 14.04 -16.65
N LYS A 118 10.95 14.12 -15.87
CA LYS A 118 10.93 14.68 -14.51
C LYS A 118 10.61 13.60 -13.49
N ALA A 119 11.26 13.66 -12.34
CA ALA A 119 10.98 12.76 -11.22
C ALA A 119 9.50 12.82 -10.83
N ALA A 120 8.84 11.67 -10.90
CA ALA A 120 7.42 11.49 -10.60
C ALA A 120 7.18 10.56 -9.41
N GLY A 121 8.16 9.76 -9.00
CA GLY A 121 8.04 8.86 -7.87
C GLY A 121 9.19 7.90 -7.68
N THR A 122 8.97 6.93 -6.80
CA THR A 122 9.95 5.88 -6.49
C THR A 122 9.24 4.54 -6.29
N VAL A 123 9.79 3.49 -6.81
CA VAL A 123 9.39 2.10 -6.56
C VAL A 123 9.75 1.74 -5.12
N LEU A 124 8.81 1.17 -4.37
CA LEU A 124 8.99 0.79 -2.97
C LEU A 124 9.16 -0.73 -2.86
N SER A 125 8.07 -1.49 -2.83
CA SER A 125 8.11 -2.96 -2.77
C SER A 125 7.78 -3.57 -4.12
N VAL A 126 8.43 -4.68 -4.45
CA VAL A 126 8.33 -5.32 -5.78
C VAL A 126 7.88 -6.77 -5.67
N ALA A 127 6.99 -7.18 -6.57
CA ALA A 127 6.59 -8.57 -6.80
C ALA A 127 6.60 -8.84 -8.32
N GLY A 128 7.77 -9.16 -8.87
CA GLY A 128 7.95 -9.36 -10.30
C GLY A 128 7.75 -8.08 -11.11
N THR A 129 6.74 -8.04 -11.98
CA THR A 129 6.39 -6.88 -12.81
C THR A 129 5.47 -5.88 -12.09
N THR A 130 4.91 -6.25 -10.93
CA THR A 130 4.02 -5.41 -10.13
C THR A 130 4.79 -4.85 -8.94
N ALA A 131 4.54 -3.60 -8.58
CA ALA A 131 5.17 -2.97 -7.42
C ALA A 131 4.23 -1.98 -6.73
N LEU A 132 4.53 -1.68 -5.46
CA LEU A 132 4.03 -0.49 -4.80
C LEU A 132 5.01 0.65 -5.02
N ALA A 133 4.50 1.83 -5.32
CA ALA A 133 5.28 3.02 -5.55
C ALA A 133 4.69 4.23 -4.84
N TYR A 134 5.53 5.18 -4.46
CA TYR A 134 5.07 6.47 -4.02
C TYR A 134 5.15 7.45 -5.18
N LEU A 135 4.00 7.92 -5.65
CA LEU A 135 3.88 8.75 -6.84
C LEU A 135 3.44 10.17 -6.53
N ARG A 136 3.88 11.09 -7.35
CA ARG A 136 3.34 12.44 -7.48
C ARG A 136 2.28 12.44 -8.58
N PHE A 137 1.03 12.36 -8.22
CA PHE A 137 -0.10 12.29 -9.16
C PHE A 137 -0.22 13.54 -10.03
N ASP A 138 0.26 14.69 -9.53
CA ASP A 138 0.35 15.94 -10.31
C ASP A 138 1.44 15.92 -11.40
N ARG A 139 2.13 14.79 -11.60
CA ARG A 139 3.22 14.63 -12.58
C ARG A 139 3.09 13.36 -13.43
N THR A 140 1.90 12.81 -13.57
CA THR A 140 1.72 11.53 -14.30
C THR A 140 1.21 11.69 -15.72
N GLU A 141 0.90 12.92 -16.17
CA GLU A 141 0.22 13.20 -17.44
C GLU A 141 1.01 12.77 -18.69
N ALA A 142 2.34 12.78 -18.65
CA ALA A 142 3.18 12.38 -19.78
C ALA A 142 3.46 10.86 -19.85
N GLY A 143 2.73 10.05 -19.04
CA GLY A 143 3.02 8.65 -18.84
C GLY A 143 4.14 8.44 -17.82
N LEU A 144 4.26 7.23 -17.30
CA LEU A 144 5.29 6.86 -16.33
C LEU A 144 6.30 5.91 -16.96
N GLU A 145 7.56 6.10 -16.61
CA GLU A 145 8.67 5.24 -17.03
C GLU A 145 9.58 4.95 -15.84
N ALA A 146 10.09 3.75 -15.77
CA ALA A 146 11.18 3.36 -14.87
C ALA A 146 12.05 2.32 -15.57
N GLU A 147 13.36 2.37 -15.36
CA GLU A 147 14.33 1.39 -15.89
C GLU A 147 14.20 1.16 -17.41
N GLY A 148 13.78 2.20 -18.16
CA GLY A 148 13.64 2.13 -19.62
C GLY A 148 12.35 1.45 -20.12
N GLN A 149 11.40 1.16 -19.25
CA GLN A 149 10.10 0.60 -19.61
C GLN A 149 8.95 1.54 -19.19
N SER A 150 7.85 1.47 -19.94
CA SER A 150 6.62 2.18 -19.59
C SER A 150 5.90 1.48 -18.44
N LEU A 151 5.28 2.27 -17.56
CA LEU A 151 4.51 1.76 -16.44
C LEU A 151 3.04 2.18 -16.56
N SER A 152 2.13 1.24 -16.31
CA SER A 152 0.76 1.57 -15.91
C SER A 152 0.69 1.78 -14.40
N PHE A 153 -0.32 2.49 -13.92
CA PHE A 153 -0.52 2.68 -12.48
C PHE A 153 -1.98 2.79 -12.08
N GLU A 154 -2.25 2.42 -10.85
CA GLU A 154 -3.53 2.60 -10.16
C GLU A 154 -3.28 3.32 -8.84
N ARG A 155 -4.03 4.39 -8.60
CA ARG A 155 -4.00 5.12 -7.31
C ARG A 155 -4.63 4.26 -6.21
N LEU A 156 -4.06 4.32 -5.00
CA LEU A 156 -4.49 3.54 -3.83
C LEU A 156 -4.97 4.43 -2.66
N ASP A 157 -5.27 5.69 -2.95
CA ASP A 157 -5.79 6.69 -2.00
C ASP A 157 -7.32 6.70 -1.88
#